data_d5864a5f4ef42199f0646e858f64fc3d
#
_entry.id   d5864a5f4ef42199f0646e858f64fc3d
#
_cell.length_a   1.000
_cell.length_b   1.000
_cell.length_c   1.000
_cell.angle_alpha   90.00
_cell.angle_beta   90.00
_cell.angle_gamma   90.00
#
_symmetry.space_group_name_H-M   'P 1'
#
loop_
_entity.id
_entity.type
_entity.pdbx_description
1 polymer ?
#
loop_
_entity_poly.entity_id
_entity_poly.type
_entity_poly.pdbx_seq_one_letter_code
_entity_poly.pdbx_strand_id
1 'polypeptide(L)'
;MAKTNKVIINAALCGAGTRKEQAPTVPYTPEEIARQVVEVARAGAAIAHIHVRKDTTLPDGKFIEGYKSMDLGKFTDAVELSRKYLAEEGLDILINLTTSGGEYEDYKRIQHLAALKPDLCSFDPGSLNWSNSFIFENSPRFLNLLGEEVVKQGVKPEFEIFDTGFIDSANYYIEKYKIPGVPYYQFIMGVGGAMPGTAENLAFLVKKLPKDTVWSVSGIGKSHMPMMLAGLALGCDGLRVGLEDNVMYGKDKDGNRIIATNAMLVERAARLIKEAGREVATADDAREILELKK
;
A
#
# COMPACT_ATOMS: atom_id res chain seq x y z
N MET A 1 14.68 -19.47 3.33
CA MET A 1 15.19 -19.30 1.94
C MET A 1 16.36 -18.31 1.93
N ALA A 2 17.28 -18.40 0.96
CA ALA A 2 18.28 -17.37 0.78
C ALA A 2 17.56 -16.07 0.40
N LYS A 3 17.90 -14.95 1.06
CA LYS A 3 17.29 -13.65 0.77
C LYS A 3 17.63 -13.26 -0.67
N THR A 4 16.61 -12.97 -1.48
CA THR A 4 16.82 -12.53 -2.87
C THR A 4 17.49 -11.16 -2.94
N ASN A 5 18.24 -10.88 -4.02
CA ASN A 5 18.76 -9.54 -4.29
C ASN A 5 17.72 -8.57 -4.87
N LYS A 6 16.50 -9.05 -5.12
CA LYS A 6 15.43 -8.27 -5.73
C LYS A 6 14.60 -7.51 -4.68
N VAL A 7 14.11 -6.33 -5.04
CA VAL A 7 13.30 -5.46 -4.18
C VAL A 7 11.99 -5.14 -4.88
N ILE A 8 10.89 -5.46 -4.24
CA ILE A 8 9.53 -5.16 -4.71
C ILE A 8 9.28 -3.65 -4.61
N ILE A 9 8.70 -3.04 -5.65
CA ILE A 9 8.14 -1.69 -5.57
C ILE A 9 6.62 -1.81 -5.53
N ASN A 10 6.01 -1.34 -4.43
CA ASN A 10 4.57 -1.22 -4.26
C ASN A 10 4.17 0.25 -4.50
N ALA A 11 3.31 0.51 -5.48
CA ALA A 11 2.84 1.84 -5.82
C ALA A 11 1.46 2.10 -5.20
N ALA A 12 1.39 2.92 -4.16
CA ALA A 12 0.15 3.34 -3.50
C ALA A 12 -0.42 4.59 -4.18
N LEU A 13 -1.42 4.40 -5.07
CA LEU A 13 -1.76 5.37 -6.11
C LEU A 13 -2.44 6.64 -5.59
N CYS A 14 -3.44 6.53 -4.71
CA CYS A 14 -4.26 7.68 -4.33
C CYS A 14 -4.61 7.77 -2.83
N GLY A 15 -4.65 6.64 -2.13
CA GLY A 15 -5.09 6.58 -0.74
C GLY A 15 -6.49 7.14 -0.49
N ALA A 16 -6.81 7.40 0.77
CA ALA A 16 -8.07 7.98 1.19
C ALA A 16 -8.02 9.53 1.33
N GLY A 17 -6.84 10.11 1.48
CA GLY A 17 -6.66 11.51 1.94
C GLY A 17 -6.13 12.50 0.92
N THR A 18 -5.32 12.08 -0.03
CA THR A 18 -4.66 13.00 -0.99
C THR A 18 -5.68 13.68 -1.91
N ARG A 19 -5.57 14.99 -2.06
CA ARG A 19 -6.48 15.83 -2.86
C ARG A 19 -5.79 16.32 -4.13
N LYS A 20 -6.59 16.61 -5.20
CA LYS A 20 -6.10 17.16 -6.47
C LYS A 20 -5.40 18.52 -6.29
N GLU A 21 -5.79 19.30 -5.26
CA GLU A 21 -5.11 20.56 -4.92
C GLU A 21 -3.68 20.34 -4.38
N GLN A 22 -3.40 19.17 -3.82
CA GLN A 22 -2.07 18.80 -3.30
C GLN A 22 -1.23 18.13 -4.39
N ALA A 23 -1.87 17.27 -5.20
CA ALA A 23 -1.25 16.55 -6.31
C ALA A 23 -2.27 16.46 -7.47
N PRO A 24 -2.16 17.31 -8.49
CA PRO A 24 -3.15 17.37 -9.58
C PRO A 24 -3.35 16.05 -10.34
N THR A 25 -2.34 15.19 -10.29
CA THR A 25 -2.35 13.88 -10.96
C THR A 25 -2.90 12.74 -10.09
N VAL A 26 -3.31 13.00 -8.83
CA VAL A 26 -3.89 11.93 -8.00
C VAL A 26 -5.16 11.38 -8.66
N PRO A 27 -5.28 10.06 -8.85
CA PRO A 27 -6.41 9.49 -9.57
C PRO A 27 -7.65 9.38 -8.66
N TYR A 28 -8.81 9.79 -9.19
CA TYR A 28 -10.10 9.70 -8.50
C TYR A 28 -11.06 8.74 -9.20
N THR A 29 -11.09 8.76 -10.54
CA THR A 29 -11.99 7.89 -11.30
C THR A 29 -11.36 6.51 -11.56
N PRO A 30 -12.18 5.46 -11.78
CA PRO A 30 -11.67 4.15 -12.18
C PRO A 30 -10.75 4.20 -13.42
N GLU A 31 -11.08 5.04 -14.39
CA GLU A 31 -10.27 5.26 -15.60
C GLU A 31 -8.91 5.88 -15.27
N GLU A 32 -8.87 6.94 -14.41
CA GLU A 32 -7.62 7.55 -13.96
C GLU A 32 -6.76 6.53 -13.19
N ILE A 33 -7.39 5.72 -12.32
CA ILE A 33 -6.70 4.66 -11.57
C ILE A 33 -6.08 3.65 -12.53
N ALA A 34 -6.86 3.12 -13.49
CA ALA A 34 -6.40 2.12 -14.43
C ALA A 34 -5.23 2.61 -15.30
N ARG A 35 -5.27 3.86 -15.77
CA ARG A 35 -4.16 4.47 -16.51
C ARG A 35 -2.90 4.57 -15.65
N GLN A 36 -3.04 4.96 -14.39
CA GLN A 36 -1.89 5.05 -13.50
C GLN A 36 -1.34 3.68 -13.08
N VAL A 37 -2.18 2.64 -12.99
CA VAL A 37 -1.69 1.27 -12.82
C VAL A 37 -0.73 0.89 -13.95
N VAL A 38 -1.08 1.20 -15.20
CA VAL A 38 -0.20 0.96 -16.36
C VAL A 38 1.08 1.81 -16.29
N GLU A 39 0.97 3.09 -15.95
CA GLU A 39 2.13 3.99 -15.83
C GLU A 39 3.12 3.51 -14.78
N VAL A 40 2.65 3.08 -13.60
CA VAL A 40 3.54 2.58 -12.55
C VAL A 40 4.12 1.20 -12.89
N ALA A 41 3.38 0.34 -13.59
CA ALA A 41 3.91 -0.93 -14.10
C ALA A 41 5.07 -0.69 -15.07
N ARG A 42 4.92 0.23 -16.04
CA ARG A 42 6.02 0.64 -16.95
C ARG A 42 7.21 1.23 -16.20
N ALA A 43 6.98 1.96 -15.13
CA ALA A 43 8.02 2.56 -14.30
C ALA A 43 8.77 1.53 -13.43
N GLY A 44 8.27 0.30 -13.33
CA GLY A 44 8.90 -0.80 -12.61
C GLY A 44 8.25 -1.19 -11.29
N ALA A 45 7.01 -0.77 -11.01
CA ALA A 45 6.27 -1.28 -9.87
C ALA A 45 5.81 -2.72 -10.11
N ALA A 46 5.94 -3.58 -9.11
CA ALA A 46 5.45 -4.96 -9.11
C ALA A 46 4.08 -5.11 -8.45
N ILE A 47 3.67 -4.13 -7.62
CA ILE A 47 2.38 -4.09 -6.94
C ILE A 47 1.76 -2.71 -7.11
N ALA A 48 0.45 -2.65 -7.38
CA ALA A 48 -0.36 -1.43 -7.34
C ALA A 48 -1.36 -1.52 -6.20
N HIS A 49 -1.22 -0.65 -5.19
CA HIS A 49 -2.17 -0.52 -4.09
C HIS A 49 -3.24 0.51 -4.44
N ILE A 50 -4.49 0.09 -4.40
CA ILE A 50 -5.63 0.81 -4.95
C ILE A 50 -6.67 1.12 -3.86
N HIS A 51 -6.96 2.40 -3.70
CA HIS A 51 -8.19 2.91 -3.12
C HIS A 51 -9.13 3.38 -4.23
N VAL A 52 -10.43 3.39 -3.98
CA VAL A 52 -11.40 4.00 -4.89
C VAL A 52 -12.02 5.24 -4.27
N ARG A 53 -12.45 6.15 -5.12
CA ARG A 53 -13.01 7.44 -4.75
C ARG A 53 -14.40 7.61 -5.37
N LYS A 54 -15.23 8.41 -4.70
CA LYS A 54 -16.59 8.71 -5.17
C LYS A 54 -16.97 10.13 -4.76
N ASP A 55 -17.51 10.91 -5.68
CA ASP A 55 -18.09 12.20 -5.37
C ASP A 55 -19.23 12.01 -4.36
N THR A 56 -19.18 12.78 -3.29
CA THR A 56 -20.09 12.58 -2.15
C THR A 56 -20.54 13.92 -1.60
N THR A 57 -21.82 14.03 -1.33
CA THR A 57 -22.37 15.12 -0.51
C THR A 57 -22.51 14.61 0.92
N LEU A 58 -21.81 15.25 1.84
CA LEU A 58 -21.85 14.91 3.26
C LEU A 58 -23.21 15.30 3.89
N PRO A 59 -23.58 14.76 5.06
CA PRO A 59 -24.85 15.10 5.73
C PRO A 59 -25.05 16.59 6.05
N ASP A 60 -23.96 17.37 6.16
CA ASP A 60 -23.98 18.82 6.34
C ASP A 60 -24.18 19.61 5.03
N GLY A 61 -24.39 18.91 3.90
CA GLY A 61 -24.56 19.49 2.57
C GLY A 61 -23.28 19.82 1.82
N LYS A 62 -22.09 19.59 2.40
CA LYS A 62 -20.82 19.85 1.76
C LYS A 62 -20.52 18.80 0.69
N PHE A 63 -20.37 19.25 -0.56
CA PHE A 63 -19.90 18.39 -1.65
C PHE A 63 -18.38 18.20 -1.56
N ILE A 64 -17.93 16.96 -1.73
CA ILE A 64 -16.51 16.60 -1.80
C ILE A 64 -16.29 15.75 -3.05
N GLU A 65 -15.52 16.29 -3.99
CA GLU A 65 -15.03 15.55 -5.14
C GLU A 65 -14.03 14.48 -4.68
N GLY A 66 -14.17 13.28 -5.23
CA GLY A 66 -13.25 12.17 -4.94
C GLY A 66 -13.14 11.85 -3.44
N TYR A 67 -14.24 11.81 -2.71
CA TYR A 67 -14.23 11.33 -1.32
C TYR A 67 -13.90 9.84 -1.26
N LYS A 68 -13.23 9.41 -0.20
CA LYS A 68 -12.90 7.99 0.03
C LYS A 68 -14.15 7.11 -0.07
N SER A 69 -14.01 5.91 -0.60
CA SER A 69 -15.14 5.03 -0.86
C SER A 69 -14.80 3.56 -0.72
N MET A 70 -15.81 2.75 -0.32
CA MET A 70 -15.78 1.30 -0.37
C MET A 70 -16.86 0.76 -1.33
N ASP A 71 -17.18 1.53 -2.36
CA ASP A 71 -18.16 1.18 -3.39
C ASP A 71 -17.62 0.04 -4.27
N LEU A 72 -18.33 -1.10 -4.25
CA LEU A 72 -17.93 -2.30 -5.00
C LEU A 72 -17.86 -2.04 -6.51
N GLY A 73 -18.83 -1.27 -7.06
CA GLY A 73 -18.83 -0.94 -8.49
C GLY A 73 -17.57 -0.17 -8.90
N LYS A 74 -17.14 0.79 -8.07
CA LYS A 74 -15.89 1.54 -8.32
C LYS A 74 -14.64 0.66 -8.27
N PHE A 75 -14.57 -0.31 -7.33
CA PHE A 75 -13.50 -1.29 -7.31
C PHE A 75 -13.53 -2.18 -8.56
N THR A 76 -14.73 -2.66 -8.95
CA THR A 76 -14.89 -3.50 -10.14
C THR A 76 -14.40 -2.78 -11.39
N ASP A 77 -14.92 -1.57 -11.63
CA ASP A 77 -14.53 -0.75 -12.80
C ASP A 77 -13.00 -0.51 -12.82
N ALA A 78 -12.41 -0.12 -11.67
CA ALA A 78 -10.97 0.15 -11.59
C ALA A 78 -10.12 -1.08 -11.88
N VAL A 79 -10.48 -2.24 -11.33
CA VAL A 79 -9.73 -3.49 -11.51
C VAL A 79 -9.88 -4.03 -12.93
N GLU A 80 -11.11 -4.06 -13.47
CA GLU A 80 -11.37 -4.55 -14.82
C GLU A 80 -10.68 -3.69 -15.88
N LEU A 81 -10.77 -2.36 -15.76
CA LEU A 81 -10.05 -1.44 -16.66
C LEU A 81 -8.53 -1.59 -16.52
N SER A 82 -8.02 -1.73 -15.29
CA SER A 82 -6.58 -1.95 -15.09
C SER A 82 -6.10 -3.23 -15.77
N ARG A 83 -6.79 -4.35 -15.56
CA ARG A 83 -6.46 -5.63 -16.20
C ARG A 83 -6.52 -5.55 -17.73
N LYS A 84 -7.55 -4.86 -18.26
CA LYS A 84 -7.70 -4.64 -19.69
C LYS A 84 -6.51 -3.86 -20.27
N TYR A 85 -6.17 -2.71 -19.69
CA TYR A 85 -5.09 -1.86 -20.19
C TYR A 85 -3.72 -2.48 -20.04
N LEU A 86 -3.46 -3.21 -18.95
CA LEU A 86 -2.24 -3.99 -18.79
C LEU A 86 -2.10 -5.05 -19.89
N ALA A 87 -3.19 -5.78 -20.20
CA ALA A 87 -3.18 -6.80 -21.25
C ALA A 87 -2.95 -6.19 -22.64
N GLU A 88 -3.54 -5.04 -22.96
CA GLU A 88 -3.34 -4.31 -24.21
C GLU A 88 -1.87 -3.91 -24.42
N GLU A 89 -1.13 -3.72 -23.32
CA GLU A 89 0.28 -3.30 -23.35
C GLU A 89 1.28 -4.44 -23.10
N GLY A 90 0.79 -5.64 -22.83
CA GLY A 90 1.64 -6.77 -22.46
C GLY A 90 2.40 -6.57 -21.13
N LEU A 91 1.82 -5.79 -20.22
CA LEU A 91 2.36 -5.52 -18.89
C LEU A 91 1.67 -6.39 -17.83
N ASP A 92 2.38 -6.59 -16.72
CA ASP A 92 1.88 -7.32 -15.57
C ASP A 92 2.22 -6.59 -14.26
N ILE A 93 1.30 -6.62 -13.31
CA ILE A 93 1.42 -6.06 -11.97
C ILE A 93 0.44 -6.74 -11.03
N LEU A 94 0.80 -6.95 -9.78
CA LEU A 94 -0.11 -7.47 -8.77
C LEU A 94 -1.06 -6.36 -8.29
N ILE A 95 -2.33 -6.72 -8.13
CA ILE A 95 -3.36 -5.82 -7.63
C ILE A 95 -3.52 -6.01 -6.13
N ASN A 96 -3.30 -4.93 -5.39
CA ASN A 96 -3.53 -4.85 -3.95
C ASN A 96 -4.69 -3.91 -3.67
N LEU A 97 -5.76 -4.38 -3.05
CA LEU A 97 -6.94 -3.56 -2.75
C LEU A 97 -7.01 -3.23 -1.27
N THR A 98 -7.30 -1.96 -0.97
CA THR A 98 -7.47 -1.52 0.41
C THR A 98 -8.67 -2.17 1.09
N THR A 99 -8.56 -2.45 2.38
CA THR A 99 -9.68 -2.78 3.28
C THR A 99 -9.92 -1.68 4.33
N SER A 100 -9.17 -0.57 4.24
CA SER A 100 -9.26 0.56 5.16
C SER A 100 -10.56 1.35 4.95
N GLY A 101 -11.34 1.56 6.00
CA GLY A 101 -12.64 2.24 5.89
C GLY A 101 -13.47 2.13 7.17
N GLY A 102 -12.90 2.46 8.33
CA GLY A 102 -13.54 2.29 9.64
C GLY A 102 -14.91 2.95 9.81
N GLU A 103 -15.27 3.93 8.97
CA GLU A 103 -16.60 4.53 8.94
C GLU A 103 -17.66 3.72 8.17
N TYR A 104 -17.24 2.67 7.46
CA TYR A 104 -18.14 1.78 6.74
C TYR A 104 -18.46 0.52 7.55
N GLU A 105 -19.59 -0.11 7.24
CA GLU A 105 -19.93 -1.42 7.78
C GLU A 105 -18.85 -2.46 7.40
N ASP A 106 -18.51 -3.34 8.34
CA ASP A 106 -17.39 -4.27 8.20
C ASP A 106 -17.43 -5.07 6.88
N TYR A 107 -18.61 -5.55 6.47
CA TYR A 107 -18.73 -6.34 5.25
C TYR A 107 -18.44 -5.51 3.97
N LYS A 108 -18.76 -4.21 3.96
CA LYS A 108 -18.47 -3.33 2.81
C LYS A 108 -16.97 -3.16 2.60
N ARG A 109 -16.20 -3.25 3.69
CA ARG A 109 -14.74 -3.14 3.65
C ARG A 109 -14.06 -4.36 3.03
N ILE A 110 -14.76 -5.50 2.91
CA ILE A 110 -14.17 -6.77 2.41
C ILE A 110 -14.92 -7.39 1.23
N GLN A 111 -16.12 -6.90 0.86
CA GLN A 111 -16.95 -7.49 -0.20
C GLN A 111 -16.23 -7.62 -1.56
N HIS A 112 -15.32 -6.70 -1.86
CA HIS A 112 -14.55 -6.68 -3.10
C HIS A 112 -13.49 -7.80 -3.14
N LEU A 113 -13.07 -8.37 -2.00
CA LEU A 113 -12.14 -9.50 -1.97
C LEU A 113 -12.78 -10.75 -2.60
N ALA A 114 -14.02 -11.04 -2.23
CA ALA A 114 -14.76 -12.17 -2.81
C ALA A 114 -15.12 -11.93 -4.29
N ALA A 115 -15.49 -10.71 -4.63
CA ALA A 115 -15.94 -10.36 -5.98
C ALA A 115 -14.82 -10.31 -7.00
N LEU A 116 -13.65 -9.79 -6.64
CA LEU A 116 -12.56 -9.45 -7.58
C LEU A 116 -11.32 -10.33 -7.43
N LYS A 117 -11.18 -11.01 -6.28
CA LYS A 117 -10.04 -11.88 -5.95
C LYS A 117 -8.70 -11.22 -6.31
N PRO A 118 -8.37 -10.06 -5.67
CA PRO A 118 -7.08 -9.42 -5.91
C PRO A 118 -5.93 -10.31 -5.44
N ASP A 119 -4.72 -10.02 -5.91
CA ASP A 119 -3.52 -10.75 -5.47
C ASP A 119 -3.24 -10.50 -3.97
N LEU A 120 -3.41 -9.24 -3.54
CA LEU A 120 -3.22 -8.81 -2.15
C LEU A 120 -4.37 -7.92 -1.68
N CYS A 121 -4.47 -7.78 -0.36
CA CYS A 121 -5.24 -6.70 0.27
C CYS A 121 -4.49 -6.13 1.47
N SER A 122 -4.76 -4.87 1.85
CA SER A 122 -4.25 -4.35 3.11
C SER A 122 -4.88 -5.08 4.30
N PHE A 123 -4.11 -5.25 5.37
CA PHE A 123 -4.55 -5.76 6.66
C PHE A 123 -3.91 -4.88 7.73
N ASP A 124 -4.69 -3.95 8.29
CA ASP A 124 -4.25 -3.02 9.33
C ASP A 124 -4.56 -3.65 10.70
N PRO A 125 -3.62 -4.33 11.37
CA PRO A 125 -3.94 -5.19 12.53
C PRO A 125 -4.11 -4.43 13.85
N GLY A 126 -4.67 -3.21 13.79
CA GLY A 126 -4.93 -2.38 14.96
C GLY A 126 -5.55 -1.04 14.62
N SER A 127 -5.98 -0.32 15.65
CA SER A 127 -6.53 1.03 15.55
C SER A 127 -5.54 2.05 16.10
N LEU A 128 -5.57 3.27 15.58
CA LEU A 128 -4.72 4.37 16.06
C LEU A 128 -5.41 5.74 15.92
N ASN A 129 -4.91 6.73 16.66
CA ASN A 129 -5.32 8.12 16.54
C ASN A 129 -4.57 8.78 15.38
N TRP A 130 -5.13 8.68 14.17
CA TRP A 130 -4.50 9.19 12.96
C TRP A 130 -4.29 10.71 13.02
N SER A 131 -3.02 11.12 13.07
CA SER A 131 -2.60 12.54 13.16
C SER A 131 -3.31 13.35 14.26
N ASN A 132 -3.78 12.67 15.33
CA ASN A 132 -4.60 13.24 16.40
C ASN A 132 -5.88 13.94 15.90
N SER A 133 -6.40 13.56 14.74
CA SER A 133 -7.57 14.17 14.11
C SER A 133 -8.79 13.25 14.05
N PHE A 134 -8.58 11.94 13.88
CA PHE A 134 -9.66 10.94 13.91
C PHE A 134 -9.12 9.57 14.34
N ILE A 135 -10.02 8.68 14.68
CA ILE A 135 -9.68 7.28 14.97
C ILE A 135 -9.64 6.52 13.63
N PHE A 136 -8.45 6.00 13.29
CA PHE A 136 -8.33 4.99 12.26
C PHE A 136 -8.72 3.65 12.87
N GLU A 137 -9.98 3.25 12.66
CA GLU A 137 -10.58 2.12 13.35
C GLU A 137 -10.41 0.81 12.60
N ASN A 138 -9.83 -0.17 13.30
CA ASN A 138 -9.77 -1.58 12.90
C ASN A 138 -10.07 -2.43 14.14
N SER A 139 -11.38 -2.59 14.43
CA SER A 139 -11.81 -3.31 15.60
C SER A 139 -11.48 -4.81 15.53
N PRO A 140 -11.32 -5.49 16.68
CA PRO A 140 -11.13 -6.96 16.68
C PRO A 140 -12.25 -7.72 15.97
N ARG A 141 -13.48 -7.19 15.96
CA ARG A 141 -14.61 -7.76 15.21
C ARG A 141 -14.33 -7.73 13.71
N PHE A 142 -13.92 -6.59 13.18
CA PHE A 142 -13.56 -6.43 11.77
C PHE A 142 -12.35 -7.30 11.40
N LEU A 143 -11.30 -7.28 12.22
CA LEU A 143 -10.07 -8.04 11.95
C LEU A 143 -10.30 -9.56 11.94
N ASN A 144 -11.23 -10.06 12.76
CA ASN A 144 -11.63 -11.45 12.70
C ASN A 144 -12.35 -11.77 11.38
N LEU A 145 -13.28 -10.93 10.96
CA LEU A 145 -13.97 -11.09 9.67
C LEU A 145 -13.00 -11.04 8.49
N LEU A 146 -12.05 -10.10 8.50
CA LEU A 146 -11.03 -9.98 7.46
C LEU A 146 -10.10 -11.20 7.45
N GLY A 147 -9.67 -11.70 8.62
CA GLY A 147 -8.83 -12.89 8.73
C GLY A 147 -9.49 -14.14 8.16
N GLU A 148 -10.78 -14.33 8.39
CA GLU A 148 -11.57 -15.41 7.77
C GLU A 148 -11.66 -15.23 6.26
N GLU A 149 -11.95 -14.02 5.79
CA GLU A 149 -12.19 -13.75 4.37
C GLU A 149 -10.92 -13.88 3.53
N VAL A 150 -9.75 -13.40 4.00
CA VAL A 150 -8.49 -13.54 3.24
C VAL A 150 -8.11 -15.01 3.02
N VAL A 151 -8.31 -15.86 4.03
CA VAL A 151 -8.05 -17.30 3.90
C VAL A 151 -9.05 -17.96 2.95
N LYS A 152 -10.33 -17.64 3.10
CA LYS A 152 -11.41 -18.18 2.26
C LYS A 152 -11.24 -17.83 0.79
N GLN A 153 -10.83 -16.62 0.48
CA GLN A 153 -10.66 -16.14 -0.90
C GLN A 153 -9.26 -16.43 -1.46
N GLY A 154 -8.30 -16.81 -0.61
CA GLY A 154 -6.90 -17.03 -1.01
C GLY A 154 -6.17 -15.74 -1.37
N VAL A 155 -6.61 -14.60 -0.80
CA VAL A 155 -5.97 -13.29 -1.00
C VAL A 155 -4.83 -13.13 0.00
N LYS A 156 -3.68 -12.61 -0.45
CA LYS A 156 -2.52 -12.37 0.40
C LYS A 156 -2.71 -11.11 1.25
N PRO A 157 -2.71 -11.18 2.59
CA PRO A 157 -2.71 -9.97 3.41
C PRO A 157 -1.34 -9.29 3.39
N GLU A 158 -1.33 -7.98 3.15
CA GLU A 158 -0.23 -7.06 3.43
C GLU A 158 -0.49 -6.45 4.80
N PHE A 159 0.27 -6.89 5.82
CA PHE A 159 0.11 -6.37 7.19
C PHE A 159 0.74 -4.98 7.30
N GLU A 160 -0.09 -3.94 7.37
CA GLU A 160 0.37 -2.56 7.54
C GLU A 160 0.70 -2.26 9.01
N ILE A 161 1.96 -2.00 9.30
CA ILE A 161 2.52 -1.88 10.64
C ILE A 161 2.86 -0.42 10.95
N PHE A 162 2.12 0.17 11.87
CA PHE A 162 2.28 1.56 12.31
C PHE A 162 3.10 1.70 13.58
N ASP A 163 3.14 0.65 14.41
CA ASP A 163 3.96 0.55 15.62
C ASP A 163 4.19 -0.93 16.04
N THR A 164 4.85 -1.15 17.17
CA THR A 164 5.19 -2.50 17.65
C THR A 164 3.99 -3.37 17.99
N GLY A 165 2.90 -2.78 18.50
CA GLY A 165 1.70 -3.53 18.87
C GLY A 165 1.01 -4.13 17.65
N PHE A 166 1.16 -3.49 16.47
CA PHE A 166 0.65 -4.02 15.21
C PHE A 166 1.38 -5.31 14.79
N ILE A 167 2.69 -5.46 15.11
CA ILE A 167 3.42 -6.71 14.83
C ILE A 167 2.84 -7.87 15.63
N ASP A 168 2.60 -7.65 16.93
CA ASP A 168 2.03 -8.69 17.81
C ASP A 168 0.61 -9.08 17.35
N SER A 169 -0.20 -8.08 17.01
CA SER A 169 -1.54 -8.32 16.47
C SER A 169 -1.52 -9.06 15.14
N ALA A 170 -0.63 -8.69 14.21
CA ALA A 170 -0.45 -9.40 12.94
C ALA A 170 -0.12 -10.88 13.19
N ASN A 171 0.86 -11.16 14.06
CA ASN A 171 1.25 -12.51 14.42
C ASN A 171 0.09 -13.31 15.02
N TYR A 172 -0.71 -12.68 15.89
CA TYR A 172 -1.93 -13.30 16.44
C TYR A 172 -2.92 -13.72 15.35
N TYR A 173 -3.21 -12.86 14.36
CA TYR A 173 -4.15 -13.20 13.28
C TYR A 173 -3.57 -14.22 12.30
N ILE A 174 -2.28 -14.17 12.01
CA ILE A 174 -1.57 -15.18 11.19
C ILE A 174 -1.73 -16.57 11.82
N GLU A 175 -1.45 -16.70 13.11
CA GLU A 175 -1.55 -17.95 13.84
C GLU A 175 -3.00 -18.43 13.95
N LYS A 176 -3.92 -17.54 14.35
CA LYS A 176 -5.33 -17.84 14.57
C LYS A 176 -6.00 -18.38 13.32
N TYR A 177 -5.78 -17.77 12.18
CA TYR A 177 -6.43 -18.15 10.92
C TYR A 177 -5.56 -19.04 10.04
N LYS A 178 -4.36 -19.40 10.50
CA LYS A 178 -3.37 -20.20 9.75
C LYS A 178 -3.16 -19.62 8.35
N ILE A 179 -2.95 -18.29 8.28
CA ILE A 179 -2.76 -17.58 7.02
C ILE A 179 -1.57 -18.17 6.28
N PRO A 180 -1.76 -18.68 5.04
CA PRO A 180 -0.72 -19.46 4.36
C PRO A 180 0.39 -18.60 3.76
N GLY A 181 1.55 -19.23 3.54
CA GLY A 181 2.73 -18.63 2.91
C GLY A 181 3.51 -17.70 3.84
N VAL A 182 4.57 -17.09 3.31
CA VAL A 182 5.45 -16.19 4.06
C VAL A 182 4.67 -14.95 4.54
N PRO A 183 4.79 -14.53 5.83
CA PRO A 183 4.18 -13.28 6.29
C PRO A 183 4.78 -12.07 5.58
N TYR A 184 3.93 -11.12 5.15
CA TYR A 184 4.34 -9.89 4.50
C TYR A 184 3.98 -8.67 5.34
N TYR A 185 4.99 -7.98 5.87
CA TYR A 185 4.85 -6.79 6.72
C TYR A 185 5.23 -5.53 5.95
N GLN A 186 4.32 -4.56 5.92
CA GLN A 186 4.52 -3.23 5.34
C GLN A 186 4.65 -2.21 6.46
N PHE A 187 5.85 -1.74 6.77
CA PHE A 187 6.03 -0.65 7.73
C PHE A 187 5.57 0.69 7.15
N ILE A 188 4.60 1.34 7.82
CA ILE A 188 4.09 2.68 7.48
C ILE A 188 4.62 3.67 8.52
N MET A 189 5.68 4.39 8.18
CA MET A 189 6.45 5.20 9.12
C MET A 189 6.17 6.68 8.99
N GLY A 190 6.00 7.36 10.13
CA GLY A 190 5.88 8.82 10.17
C GLY A 190 4.45 9.35 10.12
N VAL A 191 3.44 8.50 10.32
CA VAL A 191 2.07 8.94 10.59
C VAL A 191 2.01 9.53 11.99
N GLY A 192 1.38 10.69 12.15
CA GLY A 192 1.12 11.27 13.49
C GLY A 192 0.24 10.34 14.31
N GLY A 193 0.57 10.14 15.58
CA GLY A 193 -0.12 9.18 16.45
C GLY A 193 0.39 7.75 16.35
N ALA A 194 1.40 7.51 15.52
CA ALA A 194 2.10 6.24 15.36
C ALA A 194 3.62 6.46 15.45
N MET A 195 4.41 5.46 15.02
CA MET A 195 5.87 5.51 15.14
C MET A 195 6.49 6.54 14.18
N PRO A 196 7.36 7.45 14.68
CA PRO A 196 8.05 8.42 13.82
C PRO A 196 8.92 7.73 12.77
N GLY A 197 8.95 8.30 11.55
CA GLY A 197 9.74 7.80 10.42
C GLY A 197 11.23 8.13 10.55
N THR A 198 11.93 7.45 11.43
CA THR A 198 13.39 7.56 11.65
C THR A 198 14.06 6.20 11.41
N ALA A 199 15.33 6.23 10.97
CA ALA A 199 16.09 5.00 10.76
C ALA A 199 16.22 4.15 12.03
N GLU A 200 16.33 4.79 13.20
CA GLU A 200 16.39 4.13 14.51
C GLU A 200 15.11 3.34 14.80
N ASN A 201 13.93 3.99 14.61
CA ASN A 201 12.65 3.35 14.81
C ASN A 201 12.42 2.20 13.83
N LEU A 202 12.78 2.38 12.55
CA LEU A 202 12.69 1.30 11.57
C LEU A 202 13.59 0.12 11.96
N ALA A 203 14.85 0.37 12.35
CA ALA A 203 15.76 -0.68 12.79
C ALA A 203 15.24 -1.40 14.04
N PHE A 204 14.56 -0.69 14.94
CA PHE A 204 13.91 -1.27 16.11
C PHE A 204 12.76 -2.20 15.71
N LEU A 205 11.87 -1.78 14.80
CA LEU A 205 10.76 -2.58 14.31
C LEU A 205 11.23 -3.83 13.56
N VAL A 206 12.23 -3.70 12.68
CA VAL A 206 12.80 -4.83 11.93
C VAL A 206 13.33 -5.92 12.86
N LYS A 207 13.95 -5.55 14.00
CA LYS A 207 14.42 -6.51 15.01
C LYS A 207 13.29 -7.27 15.73
N LYS A 208 12.04 -6.78 15.65
CA LYS A 208 10.87 -7.40 16.26
C LYS A 208 10.16 -8.39 15.32
N LEU A 209 10.48 -8.35 14.04
CA LEU A 209 9.87 -9.27 13.07
C LEU A 209 10.24 -10.72 13.39
N PRO A 210 9.30 -11.65 13.19
CA PRO A 210 9.62 -13.08 13.19
C PRO A 210 10.68 -13.41 12.13
N LYS A 211 11.35 -14.56 12.31
CA LYS A 211 12.23 -15.09 11.25
C LYS A 211 11.42 -15.49 10.02
N ASP A 212 12.10 -15.56 8.89
CA ASP A 212 11.50 -16.03 7.62
C ASP A 212 10.24 -15.22 7.22
N THR A 213 10.37 -13.90 7.25
CA THR A 213 9.32 -12.95 6.82
C THR A 213 9.81 -12.08 5.68
N VAL A 214 8.88 -11.59 4.88
CA VAL A 214 9.10 -10.54 3.87
C VAL A 214 8.66 -9.21 4.47
N TRP A 215 9.45 -8.15 4.27
CA TRP A 215 9.07 -6.84 4.77
C TRP A 215 9.42 -5.71 3.81
N SER A 216 8.57 -4.72 3.80
CA SER A 216 8.71 -3.49 3.03
C SER A 216 8.52 -2.27 3.92
N VAL A 217 8.85 -1.09 3.41
CA VAL A 217 8.69 0.16 4.16
C VAL A 217 8.19 1.30 3.29
N SER A 218 7.31 2.11 3.88
CA SER A 218 6.92 3.42 3.40
C SER A 218 7.21 4.50 4.43
N GLY A 219 7.50 5.69 3.96
CA GLY A 219 7.61 6.89 4.78
C GLY A 219 6.58 7.93 4.37
N ILE A 220 5.81 8.43 5.34
CA ILE A 220 4.78 9.43 5.08
C ILE A 220 5.37 10.83 5.01
N GLY A 221 5.06 11.55 3.95
CA GLY A 221 5.48 12.94 3.73
C GLY A 221 7.00 13.12 3.81
N LYS A 222 7.50 13.89 4.78
CA LYS A 222 8.94 14.17 4.97
C LYS A 222 9.79 12.93 5.26
N SER A 223 9.18 11.85 5.75
CA SER A 223 9.85 10.58 6.04
C SER A 223 10.08 9.71 4.79
N HIS A 224 9.49 10.07 3.64
CA HIS A 224 9.50 9.25 2.43
C HIS A 224 10.92 8.86 1.99
N MET A 225 11.79 9.84 1.72
CA MET A 225 13.16 9.57 1.29
C MET A 225 14.00 8.89 2.40
N PRO A 226 14.00 9.37 3.66
CA PRO A 226 14.73 8.71 4.75
C PRO A 226 14.36 7.23 4.92
N MET A 227 13.07 6.88 4.80
CA MET A 227 12.64 5.49 4.98
C MET A 227 13.03 4.57 3.82
N MET A 228 13.00 5.05 2.57
CA MET A 228 13.52 4.28 1.44
C MET A 228 15.01 3.95 1.62
N LEU A 229 15.83 4.95 1.98
CA LEU A 229 17.26 4.76 2.18
C LEU A 229 17.57 3.83 3.36
N ALA A 230 16.88 4.04 4.49
CA ALA A 230 17.03 3.18 5.68
C ALA A 230 16.55 1.74 5.40
N GLY A 231 15.44 1.58 4.67
CA GLY A 231 14.94 0.27 4.27
C GLY A 231 15.95 -0.51 3.44
N LEU A 232 16.51 0.12 2.41
CA LEU A 232 17.55 -0.51 1.57
C LEU A 232 18.79 -0.88 2.40
N ALA A 233 19.26 0.03 3.27
CA ALA A 233 20.41 -0.21 4.13
C ALA A 233 20.19 -1.36 5.14
N LEU A 234 18.95 -1.53 5.63
CA LEU A 234 18.55 -2.60 6.53
C LEU A 234 18.15 -3.90 5.80
N GLY A 235 18.20 -3.90 4.46
CA GLY A 235 17.94 -5.06 3.64
C GLY A 235 16.45 -5.40 3.52
N CYS A 236 15.58 -4.41 3.28
CA CYS A 236 14.16 -4.64 3.01
C CYS A 236 13.96 -5.50 1.75
N ASP A 237 12.81 -6.16 1.67
CA ASP A 237 12.40 -6.93 0.50
C ASP A 237 11.51 -6.08 -0.43
N GLY A 238 11.03 -4.92 0.05
CA GLY A 238 10.23 -4.00 -0.73
C GLY A 238 10.30 -2.54 -0.26
N LEU A 239 9.92 -1.65 -1.16
CA LEU A 239 9.68 -0.23 -0.92
C LEU A 239 8.25 0.11 -1.37
N ARG A 240 7.47 0.80 -0.52
CA ARG A 240 6.20 1.37 -0.92
C ARG A 240 6.36 2.87 -1.16
N VAL A 241 5.85 3.33 -2.29
CA VAL A 241 5.88 4.73 -2.74
C VAL A 241 4.55 5.09 -3.39
N GLY A 242 4.24 6.37 -3.54
CA GLY A 242 3.04 6.82 -4.24
C GLY A 242 2.43 8.08 -3.65
N LEU A 243 1.43 8.60 -4.34
CA LEU A 243 0.73 9.84 -3.95
C LEU A 243 -0.14 9.68 -2.70
N GLU A 244 -0.43 8.46 -2.32
CA GLU A 244 -1.06 8.16 -1.02
C GLU A 244 -0.17 8.61 0.14
N ASP A 245 1.14 8.33 0.04
CA ASP A 245 2.09 8.50 1.14
C ASP A 245 2.86 9.82 1.05
N ASN A 246 3.12 10.31 -0.18
CA ASN A 246 3.92 11.51 -0.40
C ASN A 246 3.61 12.21 -1.72
N VAL A 247 3.31 13.51 -1.65
CA VAL A 247 3.02 14.34 -2.82
C VAL A 247 4.21 15.19 -3.28
N MET A 248 5.32 15.17 -2.52
CA MET A 248 6.49 15.97 -2.81
C MET A 248 7.59 15.16 -3.50
N TYR A 249 7.97 15.57 -4.72
CA TYR A 249 9.16 15.00 -5.36
C TYR A 249 10.44 15.63 -4.84
N GLY A 250 10.48 16.94 -4.73
CA GLY A 250 11.66 17.68 -4.29
C GLY A 250 11.47 19.19 -4.46
N LYS A 251 12.59 19.87 -4.67
CA LYS A 251 12.63 21.28 -5.03
C LYS A 251 13.44 21.48 -6.30
N ASP A 252 13.06 22.46 -7.11
CA ASP A 252 13.84 22.90 -8.25
C ASP A 252 15.05 23.76 -7.82
N LYS A 253 15.84 24.22 -8.81
CA LYS A 253 17.00 25.08 -8.58
C LYS A 253 16.67 26.43 -7.91
N ASP A 254 15.43 26.87 -8.02
CA ASP A 254 14.94 28.15 -7.47
C ASP A 254 14.25 27.93 -6.11
N GLY A 255 14.23 26.70 -5.59
CA GLY A 255 13.66 26.32 -4.31
C GLY A 255 12.15 26.04 -4.33
N ASN A 256 11.48 26.10 -5.50
CA ASN A 256 10.06 25.81 -5.64
C ASN A 256 9.78 24.30 -5.48
N ARG A 257 8.62 23.99 -4.98
CA ARG A 257 8.18 22.60 -4.80
C ARG A 257 7.92 21.92 -6.16
N ILE A 258 8.50 20.75 -6.36
CA ILE A 258 8.15 19.85 -7.45
C ILE A 258 7.14 18.84 -6.89
N ILE A 259 5.91 18.87 -7.40
CA ILE A 259 4.88 17.91 -7.05
C ILE A 259 5.17 16.59 -7.78
N ALA A 260 5.04 15.48 -7.07
CA ALA A 260 5.28 14.15 -7.61
C ALA A 260 4.12 13.66 -8.50
N THR A 261 4.43 12.72 -9.38
CA THR A 261 3.47 11.76 -9.92
C THR A 261 3.80 10.37 -9.37
N ASN A 262 2.86 9.43 -9.46
CA ASN A 262 3.12 8.04 -9.05
C ASN A 262 4.31 7.43 -9.81
N ALA A 263 4.37 7.61 -11.13
CA ALA A 263 5.48 7.14 -11.96
C ALA A 263 6.84 7.71 -11.52
N MET A 264 6.92 9.03 -11.27
CA MET A 264 8.15 9.67 -10.79
C MET A 264 8.66 9.07 -9.47
N LEU A 265 7.76 8.72 -8.55
CA LEU A 265 8.12 8.11 -7.27
C LEU A 265 8.60 6.67 -7.44
N VAL A 266 7.95 5.89 -8.32
CA VAL A 266 8.38 4.53 -8.69
C VAL A 266 9.75 4.55 -9.37
N GLU A 267 9.98 5.41 -10.36
CA GLU A 267 11.26 5.56 -11.03
C GLU A 267 12.38 5.95 -10.05
N ARG A 268 12.09 6.81 -9.07
CA ARG A 268 13.04 7.13 -8.00
C ARG A 268 13.40 5.90 -7.18
N ALA A 269 12.40 5.14 -6.74
CA ALA A 269 12.63 3.91 -5.98
C ALA A 269 13.48 2.92 -6.80
N ALA A 270 13.17 2.73 -8.08
CA ALA A 270 13.92 1.87 -8.97
C ALA A 270 15.40 2.30 -9.13
N ARG A 271 15.67 3.61 -9.24
CA ARG A 271 17.05 4.12 -9.26
C ARG A 271 17.78 3.85 -7.95
N LEU A 272 17.15 4.13 -6.79
CA LEU A 272 17.77 3.89 -5.48
C LEU A 272 18.07 2.41 -5.24
N ILE A 273 17.20 1.51 -5.66
CA ILE A 273 17.41 0.06 -5.58
C ILE A 273 18.67 -0.33 -6.38
N LYS A 274 18.81 0.18 -7.61
CA LYS A 274 19.98 -0.09 -8.46
C LYS A 274 21.26 0.49 -7.88
N GLU A 275 21.23 1.73 -7.38
CA GLU A 275 22.38 2.38 -6.74
C GLU A 275 22.80 1.64 -5.44
N ALA A 276 21.87 0.97 -4.76
CA ALA A 276 22.16 0.11 -3.62
C ALA A 276 22.72 -1.27 -4.04
N GLY A 277 22.99 -1.49 -5.33
CA GLY A 277 23.52 -2.76 -5.86
C GLY A 277 22.49 -3.89 -5.88
N ARG A 278 21.20 -3.56 -5.87
CA ARG A 278 20.09 -4.51 -5.88
C ARG A 278 19.28 -4.41 -7.19
N GLU A 279 18.40 -5.37 -7.42
CA GLU A 279 17.56 -5.45 -8.60
C GLU A 279 16.11 -5.11 -8.27
N VAL A 280 15.41 -4.46 -9.22
CA VAL A 280 13.97 -4.25 -9.11
C VAL A 280 13.24 -5.55 -9.42
N ALA A 281 12.36 -5.99 -8.54
CA ALA A 281 11.53 -7.17 -8.73
C ALA A 281 10.46 -6.92 -9.80
N THR A 282 10.26 -7.87 -10.69
CA THR A 282 9.10 -7.93 -11.59
C THR A 282 7.86 -8.42 -10.85
N ALA A 283 6.69 -8.40 -11.49
CA ALA A 283 5.47 -8.98 -10.92
C ALA A 283 5.63 -10.48 -10.63
N ASP A 284 6.31 -11.23 -11.50
CA ASP A 284 6.59 -12.66 -11.28
C ASP A 284 7.54 -12.88 -10.10
N ASP A 285 8.58 -12.05 -9.99
CA ASP A 285 9.49 -12.10 -8.84
C ASP A 285 8.73 -11.79 -7.53
N ALA A 286 7.81 -10.84 -7.55
CA ALA A 286 6.99 -10.49 -6.38
C ALA A 286 6.05 -11.66 -6.00
N ARG A 287 5.46 -12.37 -6.98
CA ARG A 287 4.69 -13.60 -6.71
C ARG A 287 5.54 -14.66 -6.03
N GLU A 288 6.77 -14.87 -6.50
CA GLU A 288 7.68 -15.85 -5.92
C GLU A 288 8.12 -15.43 -4.50
N ILE A 289 8.55 -14.18 -4.31
CA ILE A 289 8.98 -13.64 -3.01
C ILE A 289 7.86 -13.73 -1.97
N LEU A 290 6.62 -13.42 -2.36
CA LEU A 290 5.45 -13.42 -1.49
C LEU A 290 4.76 -14.78 -1.39
N GLU A 291 5.27 -15.80 -2.07
CA GLU A 291 4.68 -17.16 -2.12
C GLU A 291 3.20 -17.14 -2.51
N LEU A 292 2.83 -16.32 -3.51
CA LEU A 292 1.46 -16.30 -4.02
C LEU A 292 1.18 -17.59 -4.80
N LYS A 293 0.01 -18.18 -4.57
CA LYS A 293 -0.45 -19.31 -5.39
C LYS A 293 -0.71 -18.82 -6.81
N LYS A 294 -0.21 -19.56 -7.80
CA LYS A 294 -0.54 -19.35 -9.22
C LYS A 294 -1.99 -19.72 -9.49
#